data_a0baaface4f2a9e6ccee11803920924c
#
_entry.id   a0baaface4f2a9e6ccee11803920924c
#
_cell.length_a   1.000
_cell.length_b   1.000
_cell.length_c   1.000
_cell.angle_alpha   90.00
_cell.angle_beta   90.00
_cell.angle_gamma   90.00
#
_symmetry.space_group_name_H-M   'P 1'
#
loop_
_entity.id
_entity.type
_entity.pdbx_description
1 polymer ?
#
loop_
_entity_poly.entity_id
_entity_poly.type
_entity_poly.pdbx_seq_one_letter_code
_entity_poly.pdbx_strand_id
1 'polypeptide(L)'
;QKRDDTMKELEFSESADGYMADDGVAFVSDQAVMPSDQYSVVKRFKIGEMGRYRVYAPVTSNSATGFGNIIKVFKNDEEIWKQLIVPGKTNTLDIGVFAQKDDYIDVEVGVNEYAGFNRCEWTCDATKYMGKLFKTCDTSAGEKYTVQKEYSLSSFIQKSKTDKVGIYSEKYSKVPMIYNSASQRWESGVSGEKDYVSETKVGPGVTTNAIIDIKLPEDGILKLGGLLNIDSASDGVLTKIYLNGRILWSNRVGSEQSLRWDDKYDEVYFLNNINAMAKVKSGDTLTFVFNKWRDDWNDNVDITDVKLMYVEGDVLSETTKWKLKNSMII
;
A
#
# COMPACT_ATOMS: atom_id res chain seq x y z
N GLN A 1 6.18 6.72 26.18
CA GLN A 1 6.62 8.12 26.17
C GLN A 1 5.79 8.84 25.11
N LYS A 2 5.12 9.93 25.45
CA LYS A 2 4.32 10.69 24.49
C LYS A 2 5.28 11.40 23.53
N ARG A 3 5.10 11.23 22.23
CA ARG A 3 5.95 11.84 21.19
C ARG A 3 5.94 13.37 21.25
N ASP A 4 4.77 13.96 21.54
CA ASP A 4 4.60 15.42 21.56
C ASP A 4 5.51 16.14 22.56
N ASP A 5 5.85 15.48 23.67
CA ASP A 5 6.73 16.07 24.70
C ASP A 5 8.22 16.18 24.25
N THR A 6 8.56 15.54 23.11
CA THR A 6 9.94 15.49 22.59
C THR A 6 10.09 16.10 21.20
N MET A 7 8.99 16.50 20.56
CA MET A 7 9.03 17.12 19.25
C MET A 7 9.49 18.57 19.35
N LYS A 8 10.44 18.93 18.49
CA LYS A 8 10.88 20.30 18.28
C LYS A 8 10.57 20.70 16.83
N GLU A 9 10.16 21.94 16.64
CA GLU A 9 10.05 22.50 15.30
C GLU A 9 11.45 22.70 14.72
N LEU A 10 11.58 22.42 13.43
CA LEU A 10 12.81 22.68 12.69
C LEU A 10 12.81 24.11 12.17
N GLU A 11 13.95 24.75 12.16
CA GLU A 11 14.10 26.10 11.61
C GLU A 11 14.44 26.04 10.13
N PHE A 12 13.83 26.95 9.34
CA PHE A 12 14.14 27.06 7.92
C PHE A 12 15.53 27.63 7.71
N SER A 13 16.34 26.96 6.91
CA SER A 13 17.69 27.37 6.52
C SER A 13 17.73 27.66 5.03
N GLU A 14 17.94 28.94 4.67
CA GLU A 14 18.09 29.35 3.26
C GLU A 14 19.28 28.66 2.58
N SER A 15 20.38 28.45 3.32
CA SER A 15 21.57 27.80 2.76
C SER A 15 21.40 26.32 2.47
N ALA A 16 20.48 25.66 3.15
CA ALA A 16 20.17 24.25 2.96
C ALA A 16 18.93 24.04 2.08
N ASP A 17 18.19 25.11 1.75
CA ASP A 17 16.89 25.05 1.09
C ASP A 17 15.94 24.04 1.75
N GLY A 18 15.84 24.15 3.09
CA GLY A 18 15.03 23.23 3.90
C GLY A 18 15.08 23.55 5.39
N TYR A 19 14.50 22.69 6.18
CA TYR A 19 14.40 22.84 7.63
C TYR A 19 15.48 22.03 8.32
N MET A 20 16.17 22.63 9.27
CA MET A 20 17.26 22.02 10.01
C MET A 20 16.99 22.00 11.51
N ALA A 21 17.49 20.96 12.18
CA ALA A 21 17.53 20.90 13.64
C ALA A 21 18.71 21.70 14.20
N ASP A 22 18.67 21.94 15.51
CA ASP A 22 19.71 22.67 16.26
C ASP A 22 21.07 21.93 16.33
N ASP A 23 21.11 20.63 15.98
CA ASP A 23 22.35 19.86 15.82
C ASP A 23 23.08 20.14 14.50
N GLY A 24 22.47 20.89 13.59
CA GLY A 24 23.00 21.20 12.27
C GLY A 24 23.13 20.01 11.32
N VAL A 25 22.55 18.86 11.66
CA VAL A 25 22.64 17.60 10.90
C VAL A 25 21.28 17.11 10.46
N ALA A 26 20.31 17.00 11.38
CA ALA A 26 18.97 16.56 11.01
C ALA A 26 18.29 17.61 10.12
N PHE A 27 17.77 17.15 8.97
CA PHE A 27 17.33 18.01 7.90
C PHE A 27 16.14 17.43 7.17
N VAL A 28 15.24 18.30 6.68
CA VAL A 28 14.16 17.95 5.79
C VAL A 28 13.87 19.03 4.77
N SER A 29 13.67 18.62 3.53
CA SER A 29 13.10 19.44 2.45
C SER A 29 11.98 18.66 1.75
N ASP A 30 11.43 19.26 0.70
CA ASP A 30 10.45 18.55 -0.14
C ASP A 30 11.04 17.35 -0.88
N GLN A 31 12.35 17.31 -1.07
CA GLN A 31 13.03 16.28 -1.87
C GLN A 31 13.96 15.39 -1.06
N ALA A 32 14.34 15.79 0.15
CA ALA A 32 15.33 15.06 0.93
C ALA A 32 15.04 15.08 2.43
N VAL A 33 15.43 14.00 3.09
CA VAL A 33 15.36 13.85 4.54
C VAL A 33 16.66 13.25 5.04
N MET A 34 17.18 13.76 6.13
CA MET A 34 18.39 13.27 6.78
C MET A 34 18.20 13.31 8.31
N PRO A 35 17.98 12.17 8.95
CA PRO A 35 18.00 12.09 10.41
C PRO A 35 19.43 12.16 10.95
N SER A 36 19.57 12.50 12.23
CA SER A 36 20.84 12.44 12.96
C SER A 36 20.79 11.39 14.07
N ASP A 37 21.90 11.22 14.79
CA ASP A 37 21.94 10.34 15.97
C ASP A 37 21.09 10.88 17.13
N GLN A 38 20.78 12.18 17.13
CA GLN A 38 19.98 12.82 18.16
C GLN A 38 18.50 12.94 17.76
N TYR A 39 18.22 13.11 16.47
CA TYR A 39 16.88 13.43 15.98
C TYR A 39 16.46 12.54 14.82
N SER A 40 15.26 11.98 14.97
CA SER A 40 14.46 11.54 13.80
C SER A 40 13.78 12.75 13.19
N VAL A 41 13.62 12.74 11.88
CA VAL A 41 12.88 13.79 11.15
C VAL A 41 11.44 13.34 10.98
N VAL A 42 10.50 14.23 11.28
CA VAL A 42 9.06 13.93 11.21
C VAL A 42 8.37 14.93 10.30
N LYS A 43 7.63 14.41 9.31
CA LYS A 43 6.67 15.18 8.54
C LYS A 43 5.27 14.91 9.07
N ARG A 44 4.62 15.92 9.66
CA ARG A 44 3.29 15.83 10.25
C ARG A 44 2.23 16.35 9.29
N PHE A 45 1.17 15.57 9.12
CA PHE A 45 -0.02 15.94 8.35
C PHE A 45 -1.20 16.07 9.32
N LYS A 46 -1.71 17.29 9.48
CA LYS A 46 -2.96 17.53 10.24
C LYS A 46 -4.15 17.17 9.36
N ILE A 47 -5.05 16.36 9.88
CA ILE A 47 -6.23 15.90 9.17
C ILE A 47 -7.38 16.92 9.31
N GLY A 48 -7.77 17.49 8.18
CA GLY A 48 -8.85 18.50 8.15
C GLY A 48 -10.26 17.91 8.16
N GLU A 49 -10.42 16.67 7.71
CA GLU A 49 -11.71 16.01 7.57
C GLU A 49 -11.59 14.51 7.83
N MET A 50 -12.63 13.93 8.40
CA MET A 50 -12.71 12.49 8.58
C MET A 50 -12.66 11.78 7.23
N GLY A 51 -11.87 10.71 7.14
CA GLY A 51 -11.79 9.90 5.94
C GLY A 51 -10.60 8.96 5.93
N ARG A 52 -10.46 8.27 4.80
CA ARG A 52 -9.31 7.42 4.55
C ARG A 52 -8.25 8.23 3.80
N TYR A 53 -7.01 8.10 4.23
CA TYR A 53 -5.85 8.78 3.65
C TYR A 53 -4.87 7.75 3.11
N ARG A 54 -4.32 8.00 1.93
CA ARG A 54 -3.15 7.30 1.43
C ARG A 54 -1.92 8.05 1.89
N VAL A 55 -1.05 7.40 2.62
CA VAL A 55 0.29 7.90 2.93
C VAL A 55 1.25 7.27 1.95
N TYR A 56 1.89 8.10 1.14
CA TYR A 56 2.78 7.65 0.08
C TYR A 56 4.12 8.37 0.17
N ALA A 57 5.19 7.60 0.27
CA ALA A 57 6.55 8.14 0.26
C ALA A 57 7.51 7.12 -0.39
N PRO A 58 7.93 7.31 -1.64
CA PRO A 58 9.13 6.66 -2.13
C PRO A 58 10.33 7.29 -1.43
N VAL A 59 11.14 6.46 -0.77
CA VAL A 59 12.33 6.88 -0.03
C VAL A 59 13.52 6.12 -0.58
N THR A 60 14.50 6.84 -1.12
CA THR A 60 15.73 6.28 -1.67
C THR A 60 16.89 6.64 -0.75
N SER A 61 17.56 5.63 -0.21
CA SER A 61 18.82 5.87 0.51
C SER A 61 19.93 6.17 -0.48
N ASN A 62 20.58 7.34 -0.34
CA ASN A 62 21.66 7.78 -1.23
C ASN A 62 22.99 7.10 -0.95
N SER A 63 23.12 6.45 0.20
CA SER A 63 24.33 5.71 0.55
C SER A 63 24.20 4.24 0.14
N ALA A 64 25.21 3.71 -0.50
CA ALA A 64 25.32 2.27 -0.76
C ALA A 64 25.86 1.49 0.46
N THR A 65 26.31 2.21 1.50
CA THR A 65 26.92 1.66 2.71
C THR A 65 26.21 2.23 3.94
N GLY A 66 26.34 1.55 5.08
CA GLY A 66 25.73 1.97 6.33
C GLY A 66 24.64 1.00 6.79
N PHE A 67 23.96 1.36 7.88
CA PHE A 67 22.94 0.53 8.53
C PHE A 67 21.52 0.78 7.99
N GLY A 68 21.37 1.76 7.09
CA GLY A 68 20.08 2.17 6.57
C GLY A 68 19.30 3.05 7.56
N ASN A 69 18.10 3.42 7.13
CA ASN A 69 17.19 4.25 7.90
C ASN A 69 15.94 3.45 8.25
N ILE A 70 15.23 3.87 9.27
CA ILE A 70 13.91 3.33 9.58
C ILE A 70 12.87 4.39 9.25
N ILE A 71 11.90 4.04 8.39
CA ILE A 71 10.71 4.86 8.20
C ILE A 71 9.58 4.28 9.02
N LYS A 72 8.84 5.14 9.72
CA LYS A 72 7.69 4.79 10.52
C LYS A 72 6.52 5.70 10.21
N VAL A 73 5.32 5.21 10.37
CA VAL A 73 4.11 6.02 10.32
C VAL A 73 3.38 5.91 11.63
N PHE A 74 2.95 7.04 12.13
CA PHE A 74 2.13 7.11 13.33
C PHE A 74 0.80 7.78 13.00
N LYS A 75 -0.25 7.34 13.66
CA LYS A 75 -1.51 8.06 13.76
C LYS A 75 -1.63 8.58 15.18
N ASN A 76 -1.73 9.89 15.33
CA ASN A 76 -1.54 10.55 16.62
C ASN A 76 -0.18 10.12 17.21
N ASP A 77 -0.14 9.41 18.33
CA ASP A 77 1.12 8.93 18.91
C ASP A 77 1.35 7.43 18.74
N GLU A 78 0.50 6.76 17.96
CA GLU A 78 0.53 5.31 17.78
C GLU A 78 1.27 4.92 16.50
N GLU A 79 2.28 4.04 16.62
CA GLU A 79 3.00 3.49 15.46
C GLU A 79 2.10 2.49 14.73
N ILE A 80 1.68 2.83 13.51
CA ILE A 80 0.81 2.00 12.68
C ILE A 80 1.56 1.26 11.57
N TRP A 81 2.81 1.66 11.29
CA TRP A 81 3.62 1.03 10.26
C TRP A 81 5.12 1.36 10.43
N LYS A 82 5.98 0.41 10.03
CA LYS A 82 7.43 0.55 10.12
C LYS A 82 8.14 -0.28 9.05
N GLN A 83 9.20 0.27 8.47
CA GLN A 83 10.06 -0.45 7.51
C GLN A 83 11.51 0.03 7.56
N LEU A 84 12.46 -0.89 7.35
CA LEU A 84 13.85 -0.57 7.12
C LEU A 84 14.05 -0.08 5.67
N ILE A 85 14.71 1.05 5.50
CA ILE A 85 15.19 1.55 4.21
C ILE A 85 16.59 1.01 4.01
N VAL A 86 16.70 0.05 3.11
CA VAL A 86 17.98 -0.61 2.83
C VAL A 86 18.91 0.37 2.10
N PRO A 87 20.21 0.46 2.48
CA PRO A 87 21.18 1.30 1.81
C PRO A 87 21.23 1.10 0.29
N GLY A 88 21.26 2.19 -0.47
CA GLY A 88 21.30 2.18 -1.93
C GLY A 88 20.04 1.65 -2.61
N LYS A 89 18.92 1.52 -1.88
CA LYS A 89 17.65 1.04 -2.42
C LYS A 89 16.54 2.07 -2.25
N THR A 90 15.59 2.03 -3.16
CA THR A 90 14.30 2.73 -3.01
C THR A 90 13.32 1.81 -2.31
N ASN A 91 12.74 2.28 -1.23
CA ASN A 91 11.64 1.63 -0.54
C ASN A 91 10.42 2.54 -0.64
N THR A 92 9.26 1.99 -0.89
CA THR A 92 8.04 2.78 -1.03
C THR A 92 7.12 2.51 0.15
N LEU A 93 6.95 3.53 0.98
CA LEU A 93 5.83 3.60 1.90
C LEU A 93 4.56 3.85 1.08
N ASP A 94 3.57 3.00 1.25
CA ASP A 94 2.27 3.13 0.58
C ASP A 94 1.19 2.42 1.40
N ILE A 95 0.55 3.18 2.27
CA ILE A 95 -0.44 2.65 3.20
C ILE A 95 -1.73 3.49 3.20
N GLY A 96 -2.85 2.83 3.51
CA GLY A 96 -4.11 3.50 3.79
C GLY A 96 -4.31 3.67 5.29
N VAL A 97 -4.63 4.89 5.71
CA VAL A 97 -4.91 5.24 7.11
C VAL A 97 -6.30 5.86 7.21
N PHE A 98 -7.16 5.32 8.07
CA PHE A 98 -8.40 6.01 8.43
C PHE A 98 -8.10 7.03 9.53
N ALA A 99 -8.52 8.29 9.32
CA ALA A 99 -8.30 9.34 10.28
C ALA A 99 -9.55 10.22 10.45
N GLN A 100 -9.74 10.73 11.65
CA GLN A 100 -10.78 11.69 11.99
C GLN A 100 -10.28 13.12 11.79
N LYS A 101 -11.21 14.06 11.79
CA LYS A 101 -10.83 15.47 11.81
C LYS A 101 -9.98 15.75 13.07
N ASP A 102 -8.93 16.52 12.87
CA ASP A 102 -7.94 16.92 13.87
C ASP A 102 -6.95 15.82 14.32
N ASP A 103 -7.06 14.60 13.78
CA ASP A 103 -5.98 13.62 13.90
C ASP A 103 -4.70 14.10 13.21
N TYR A 104 -3.58 13.50 13.59
CA TYR A 104 -2.28 13.69 12.94
C TYR A 104 -1.80 12.37 12.34
N ILE A 105 -1.27 12.45 11.13
CA ILE A 105 -0.48 11.37 10.53
C ILE A 105 0.95 11.86 10.43
N ASP A 106 1.86 11.17 11.10
CA ASP A 106 3.28 11.49 11.12
C ASP A 106 4.04 10.46 10.31
N VAL A 107 4.90 10.93 9.42
CA VAL A 107 5.88 10.10 8.74
C VAL A 107 7.26 10.44 9.29
N GLU A 108 7.83 9.51 10.03
CA GLU A 108 9.13 9.64 10.69
C GLU A 108 10.21 8.88 9.93
N VAL A 109 11.32 9.52 9.69
CA VAL A 109 12.56 8.87 9.22
C VAL A 109 13.60 9.01 10.31
N GLY A 110 14.07 7.89 10.82
CA GLY A 110 15.09 7.81 11.85
C GLY A 110 16.28 6.96 11.41
N VAL A 111 17.36 6.98 12.19
CA VAL A 111 18.51 6.12 11.99
C VAL A 111 18.18 4.69 12.44
N ASN A 112 18.80 3.69 11.78
CA ASN A 112 18.62 2.30 12.22
C ASN A 112 19.51 2.00 13.43
N GLU A 113 20.80 2.29 13.35
CA GLU A 113 21.76 2.09 14.44
C GLU A 113 22.48 3.39 14.79
N TYR A 114 23.07 4.07 13.81
CA TYR A 114 23.68 5.40 13.97
C TYR A 114 23.69 6.18 12.64
N ALA A 115 23.89 7.50 12.72
CA ALA A 115 23.80 8.43 11.61
C ALA A 115 25.07 8.50 10.76
N GLY A 116 25.47 7.39 10.15
CA GLY A 116 26.51 7.40 9.12
C GLY A 116 25.89 7.38 7.73
N PHE A 117 25.98 8.48 6.95
CA PHE A 117 25.52 8.54 5.57
C PHE A 117 24.00 8.27 5.38
N ASN A 118 23.17 8.87 6.20
CA ASN A 118 21.73 8.57 6.28
C ASN A 118 20.82 9.53 5.49
N ARG A 119 21.39 10.28 4.53
CA ARG A 119 20.58 11.11 3.66
C ARG A 119 19.73 10.23 2.73
N CYS A 120 18.44 10.50 2.71
CA CYS A 120 17.51 9.89 1.79
C CYS A 120 16.88 10.95 0.89
N GLU A 121 16.66 10.62 -0.38
CA GLU A 121 15.73 11.35 -1.23
C GLU A 121 14.32 10.83 -0.98
N TRP A 122 13.37 11.74 -0.91
CA TRP A 122 11.97 11.39 -0.71
C TRP A 122 11.02 12.41 -1.31
N THR A 123 9.81 11.94 -1.60
CA THR A 123 8.62 12.77 -1.69
C THR A 123 7.58 12.12 -0.77
N CYS A 124 7.01 12.88 0.15
CA CYS A 124 6.11 12.32 1.15
C CYS A 124 4.80 13.09 1.17
N ASP A 125 3.71 12.40 0.88
CA ASP A 125 2.36 12.94 0.83
C ASP A 125 1.37 12.10 1.63
N ALA A 126 0.41 12.78 2.27
CA ALA A 126 -0.80 12.16 2.79
C ALA A 126 -2.01 12.73 2.05
N THR A 127 -2.59 11.93 1.20
CA THR A 127 -3.70 12.34 0.33
C THR A 127 -4.99 11.68 0.79
N LYS A 128 -6.03 12.49 1.05
CA LYS A 128 -7.35 11.94 1.33
C LYS A 128 -7.86 11.16 0.13
N TYR A 129 -8.18 9.89 0.35
CA TYR A 129 -8.99 9.16 -0.60
C TYR A 129 -10.40 9.72 -0.56
N MET A 130 -10.85 10.34 -1.63
CA MET A 130 -12.19 10.90 -1.64
C MET A 130 -13.21 9.81 -1.43
N GLY A 131 -14.07 10.11 -0.48
CA GLY A 131 -15.05 9.20 0.05
C GLY A 131 -16.04 8.63 -0.95
N LYS A 132 -16.12 9.15 -2.19
CA LYS A 132 -16.95 8.53 -3.24
C LYS A 132 -16.33 7.26 -3.80
N LEU A 133 -15.01 7.10 -3.83
CA LEU A 133 -14.35 5.84 -4.22
C LEU A 133 -14.39 4.79 -3.11
N PHE A 134 -14.57 5.21 -1.85
CA PHE A 134 -14.58 4.31 -0.69
C PHE A 134 -15.90 4.38 0.10
N LYS A 135 -16.75 5.32 -0.26
CA LYS A 135 -18.02 5.53 0.41
C LYS A 135 -19.04 4.61 -0.16
N THR A 136 -18.99 3.53 -0.24
CA THR A 136 -20.04 2.60 -0.65
C THR A 136 -19.54 1.46 -1.50
N CYS A 137 -19.35 0.40 -0.82
CA CYS A 137 -20.08 -0.79 -1.21
C CYS A 137 -21.59 -0.67 -0.90
N ASP A 138 -22.07 0.49 -0.63
CA ASP A 138 -23.50 0.74 -0.61
C ASP A 138 -23.90 1.13 -2.03
N THR A 139 -24.30 0.12 -2.79
CA THR A 139 -24.83 0.23 -4.14
C THR A 139 -26.10 1.08 -4.22
N SER A 140 -26.57 1.62 -3.12
CA SER A 140 -27.79 2.43 -3.03
C SER A 140 -27.58 3.93 -3.26
N ALA A 141 -26.37 4.45 -3.27
CA ALA A 141 -26.09 5.88 -3.41
C ALA A 141 -25.45 6.24 -4.77
N GLY A 142 -26.15 6.07 -5.84
CA GLY A 142 -26.16 7.07 -6.91
C GLY A 142 -25.03 7.10 -7.92
N GLU A 143 -24.10 6.16 -8.01
CA GLU A 143 -23.23 6.04 -9.18
C GLU A 143 -24.01 5.41 -10.34
N LYS A 144 -24.43 6.23 -11.28
CA LYS A 144 -25.11 5.76 -12.50
C LYS A 144 -24.08 5.28 -13.50
N TYR A 145 -23.69 4.04 -13.41
CA TYR A 145 -22.96 3.38 -14.49
C TYR A 145 -23.70 2.12 -14.94
N THR A 146 -23.49 1.75 -16.19
CA THR A 146 -23.97 0.49 -16.73
C THR A 146 -22.77 -0.44 -16.91
N VAL A 147 -22.86 -1.64 -16.35
CA VAL A 147 -21.86 -2.68 -16.57
C VAL A 147 -22.04 -3.23 -17.99
N GLN A 148 -21.02 -3.06 -18.82
CA GLN A 148 -21.00 -3.55 -20.20
C GLN A 148 -20.47 -4.98 -20.27
N LYS A 149 -19.42 -5.27 -19.48
CA LYS A 149 -18.81 -6.58 -19.36
C LYS A 149 -18.29 -6.81 -17.95
N GLU A 150 -18.36 -8.05 -17.50
CA GLU A 150 -17.87 -8.48 -16.21
C GLU A 150 -17.00 -9.74 -16.35
N TYR A 151 -15.87 -9.74 -15.65
CA TYR A 151 -14.97 -10.88 -15.52
C TYR A 151 -14.70 -11.11 -14.05
N SER A 152 -14.63 -12.37 -13.59
CA SER A 152 -14.11 -12.70 -12.26
C SER A 152 -12.59 -12.84 -12.30
N LEU A 153 -11.91 -12.50 -11.23
CA LEU A 153 -10.46 -12.76 -11.08
C LEU A 153 -10.18 -14.26 -11.26
N SER A 154 -11.02 -15.11 -10.69
CA SER A 154 -10.95 -16.57 -10.85
C SER A 154 -10.94 -17.00 -12.31
N SER A 155 -11.78 -16.38 -13.18
CA SER A 155 -11.84 -16.74 -14.60
C SER A 155 -10.54 -16.41 -15.35
N PHE A 156 -9.84 -15.38 -14.94
CA PHE A 156 -8.51 -15.08 -15.47
C PHE A 156 -7.49 -16.13 -15.02
N ILE A 157 -7.51 -16.50 -13.76
CA ILE A 157 -6.60 -17.53 -13.22
C ILE A 157 -6.84 -18.87 -13.91
N GLN A 158 -8.08 -19.28 -14.14
CA GLN A 158 -8.41 -20.49 -14.92
C GLN A 158 -7.81 -20.46 -16.33
N LYS A 159 -7.82 -19.30 -16.96
CA LYS A 159 -7.26 -19.08 -18.28
C LYS A 159 -5.76 -18.85 -18.33
N SER A 160 -5.06 -18.89 -17.19
CA SER A 160 -3.61 -18.66 -17.12
C SER A 160 -2.77 -19.68 -17.89
N LYS A 161 -3.37 -20.80 -18.29
CA LYS A 161 -2.80 -21.73 -19.27
C LYS A 161 -2.69 -21.15 -20.69
N THR A 162 -3.27 -19.97 -20.92
CA THR A 162 -3.20 -19.22 -22.17
C THR A 162 -2.65 -17.83 -21.83
N ASP A 163 -1.63 -17.39 -22.48
CA ASP A 163 -0.75 -16.21 -22.41
C ASP A 163 -1.20 -14.86 -21.82
N LYS A 164 -2.31 -14.79 -21.10
CA LYS A 164 -2.90 -13.53 -20.61
C LYS A 164 -2.72 -13.26 -19.11
N VAL A 165 -2.31 -14.26 -18.34
CA VAL A 165 -2.13 -14.15 -16.90
C VAL A 165 -0.77 -14.69 -16.50
N GLY A 166 0.05 -13.83 -15.87
CA GLY A 166 1.30 -14.24 -15.25
C GLY A 166 1.10 -14.45 -13.76
N ILE A 167 1.53 -15.57 -13.22
CA ILE A 167 1.47 -15.89 -11.79
C ILE A 167 2.88 -16.08 -11.28
N TYR A 168 3.26 -15.32 -10.26
CA TYR A 168 4.64 -15.23 -9.81
C TYR A 168 4.74 -15.23 -8.28
N SER A 169 5.86 -15.77 -7.80
CA SER A 169 6.43 -15.46 -6.49
C SER A 169 7.37 -14.26 -6.63
N GLU A 170 7.42 -13.38 -5.66
CA GLU A 170 8.39 -12.27 -5.64
C GLU A 170 9.03 -12.13 -4.27
N LYS A 171 10.36 -12.27 -4.25
CA LYS A 171 11.20 -11.93 -3.10
C LYS A 171 12.08 -10.71 -3.42
N TYR A 172 12.91 -10.83 -4.43
CA TYR A 172 13.77 -9.77 -4.99
C TYR A 172 13.46 -9.52 -6.46
N SER A 173 12.90 -10.51 -7.13
CA SER A 173 12.44 -10.46 -8.51
C SER A 173 11.28 -11.42 -8.69
N LYS A 174 10.47 -11.20 -9.73
CA LYS A 174 9.36 -12.10 -10.08
C LYS A 174 9.92 -13.43 -10.60
N VAL A 175 9.55 -14.52 -9.96
CA VAL A 175 9.85 -15.89 -10.37
C VAL A 175 8.52 -16.57 -10.73
N PRO A 176 8.35 -17.14 -11.93
CA PRO A 176 7.11 -17.81 -12.30
C PRO A 176 6.77 -18.93 -11.31
N MET A 177 5.52 -18.99 -10.88
CA MET A 177 5.00 -20.12 -10.11
C MET A 177 4.77 -21.33 -11.03
N ILE A 178 4.80 -22.52 -10.45
CA ILE A 178 4.63 -23.79 -11.15
C ILE A 178 3.25 -24.37 -10.83
N TYR A 179 2.48 -24.69 -11.86
CA TYR A 179 1.17 -25.30 -11.65
C TYR A 179 1.30 -26.75 -11.20
N ASN A 180 0.71 -27.08 -10.05
CA ASN A 180 0.62 -28.41 -9.50
C ASN A 180 -0.81 -28.96 -9.71
N SER A 181 -0.93 -29.95 -10.59
CA SER A 181 -2.23 -30.54 -10.93
C SER A 181 -2.86 -31.36 -9.80
N ALA A 182 -2.06 -31.86 -8.86
CA ALA A 182 -2.58 -32.62 -7.71
C ALA A 182 -3.24 -31.70 -6.68
N SER A 183 -2.66 -30.53 -6.42
CA SER A 183 -3.21 -29.53 -5.50
C SER A 183 -4.12 -28.49 -6.20
N GLN A 184 -4.23 -28.54 -7.53
CA GLN A 184 -5.01 -27.62 -8.36
C GLN A 184 -4.65 -26.13 -8.13
N ARG A 185 -3.35 -25.84 -7.96
CA ARG A 185 -2.86 -24.48 -7.70
C ARG A 185 -1.46 -24.24 -8.29
N TRP A 186 -1.10 -22.99 -8.47
CA TRP A 186 0.27 -22.58 -8.71
C TRP A 186 1.01 -22.49 -7.39
N GLU A 187 2.16 -23.09 -7.32
CA GLU A 187 3.01 -23.17 -6.13
C GLU A 187 4.30 -22.37 -6.37
N SER A 188 4.92 -21.92 -5.27
CA SER A 188 6.09 -21.07 -5.31
C SER A 188 7.17 -21.59 -6.26
N GLY A 189 7.67 -20.70 -7.10
CA GLY A 189 8.90 -20.94 -7.87
C GLY A 189 10.17 -20.69 -7.05
N VAL A 190 10.06 -20.19 -5.82
CA VAL A 190 11.18 -19.89 -4.93
C VAL A 190 11.36 -21.06 -3.95
N SER A 191 12.55 -21.63 -3.92
CA SER A 191 12.85 -22.80 -3.06
C SER A 191 12.65 -22.45 -1.57
N GLY A 192 11.91 -23.33 -0.87
CA GLY A 192 11.63 -23.18 0.56
C GLY A 192 10.43 -22.30 0.91
N GLU A 193 9.85 -21.61 -0.06
CA GLU A 193 8.64 -20.79 0.13
C GLU A 193 7.37 -21.60 -0.15
N LYS A 194 6.26 -21.15 0.43
CA LYS A 194 4.96 -21.84 0.36
C LYS A 194 3.83 -20.99 -0.21
N ASP A 195 4.19 -19.84 -0.80
CA ASP A 195 3.21 -19.01 -1.48
C ASP A 195 2.53 -19.77 -2.62
N TYR A 196 1.27 -19.47 -2.82
CA TYR A 196 0.47 -20.14 -3.85
C TYR A 196 -0.65 -19.25 -4.37
N VAL A 197 -1.13 -19.58 -5.56
CA VAL A 197 -2.34 -19.01 -6.17
C VAL A 197 -3.21 -20.15 -6.68
N SER A 198 -4.47 -20.15 -6.30
CA SER A 198 -5.51 -21.02 -6.87
C SER A 198 -6.62 -20.17 -7.49
N GLU A 199 -7.62 -20.79 -8.09
CA GLU A 199 -8.78 -20.10 -8.66
C GLU A 199 -9.60 -19.36 -7.59
N THR A 200 -9.53 -19.79 -6.34
CA THR A 200 -10.34 -19.26 -5.25
C THR A 200 -9.53 -18.60 -4.14
N LYS A 201 -8.28 -18.96 -3.97
CA LYS A 201 -7.46 -18.48 -2.84
C LYS A 201 -6.05 -18.13 -3.26
N VAL A 202 -5.49 -17.17 -2.55
CA VAL A 202 -4.09 -16.77 -2.65
C VAL A 202 -3.47 -16.80 -1.26
N GLY A 203 -2.31 -17.44 -1.14
CA GLY A 203 -1.51 -17.44 0.09
C GLY A 203 -0.13 -16.84 -0.19
N PRO A 204 0.26 -15.72 0.43
CA PRO A 204 1.64 -15.23 0.38
C PRO A 204 2.57 -16.17 1.18
N GLY A 205 3.85 -16.16 0.85
CA GLY A 205 4.87 -16.93 1.56
C GLY A 205 5.48 -16.18 2.73
N VAL A 206 6.40 -16.88 3.44
CA VAL A 206 7.13 -16.29 4.58
C VAL A 206 7.93 -15.07 4.18
N THR A 207 8.61 -15.12 3.03
CA THR A 207 9.46 -14.03 2.53
C THR A 207 9.12 -13.64 1.09
N THR A 208 8.06 -14.20 0.52
CA THR A 208 7.63 -13.97 -0.86
C THR A 208 6.22 -13.40 -0.93
N ASN A 209 6.02 -12.51 -1.90
CA ASN A 209 4.70 -12.06 -2.31
C ASN A 209 4.13 -13.04 -3.35
N ALA A 210 2.83 -13.30 -3.28
CA ALA A 210 2.12 -13.91 -4.39
C ALA A 210 1.60 -12.82 -5.34
N ILE A 211 1.88 -12.94 -6.64
CA ILE A 211 1.56 -11.92 -7.65
C ILE A 211 0.74 -12.52 -8.77
N ILE A 212 -0.29 -11.78 -9.20
CA ILE A 212 -1.11 -12.09 -10.36
C ILE A 212 -1.07 -10.89 -11.30
N ASP A 213 -0.47 -11.05 -12.48
CA ASP A 213 -0.46 -10.06 -13.56
C ASP A 213 -1.50 -10.41 -14.62
N ILE A 214 -2.43 -9.51 -14.88
CA ILE A 214 -3.48 -9.67 -15.89
C ILE A 214 -3.27 -8.66 -17.00
N LYS A 215 -3.23 -9.11 -18.25
CA LYS A 215 -3.34 -8.23 -19.41
C LYS A 215 -4.80 -7.94 -19.68
N LEU A 216 -5.17 -6.66 -19.56
CA LEU A 216 -6.56 -6.23 -19.77
C LEU A 216 -6.96 -6.43 -21.22
N PRO A 217 -8.16 -7.01 -21.47
CA PRO A 217 -8.58 -7.37 -22.83
C PRO A 217 -9.09 -6.20 -23.65
N GLU A 218 -9.52 -5.09 -23.02
CA GLU A 218 -10.31 -4.05 -23.67
C GLU A 218 -9.95 -2.64 -23.19
N ASP A 219 -10.26 -1.67 -24.04
CA ASP A 219 -10.26 -0.24 -23.69
C ASP A 219 -11.54 0.11 -22.91
N GLY A 220 -11.46 1.08 -22.00
CA GLY A 220 -12.64 1.57 -21.32
C GLY A 220 -12.41 2.11 -19.93
N ILE A 221 -13.48 2.15 -19.16
CA ILE A 221 -13.42 2.43 -17.72
C ILE A 221 -13.53 1.10 -17.00
N LEU A 222 -12.46 0.71 -16.31
CA LEU A 222 -12.43 -0.48 -15.48
C LEU A 222 -12.84 -0.11 -14.06
N LYS A 223 -13.86 -0.78 -13.54
CA LYS A 223 -14.21 -0.82 -12.12
C LYS A 223 -13.80 -2.15 -11.54
N LEU A 224 -13.03 -2.10 -10.47
CA LEU A 224 -12.71 -3.25 -9.64
C LEU A 224 -13.64 -3.25 -8.44
N GLY A 225 -14.25 -4.39 -8.17
CA GLY A 225 -15.14 -4.59 -7.03
C GLY A 225 -15.03 -5.98 -6.47
N GLY A 226 -15.55 -6.17 -5.27
CA GLY A 226 -15.63 -7.47 -4.62
C GLY A 226 -15.08 -7.48 -3.20
N LEU A 227 -15.33 -8.57 -2.52
CA LEU A 227 -14.92 -8.79 -1.14
C LEU A 227 -13.74 -9.77 -1.11
N LEU A 228 -12.67 -9.36 -0.44
CA LEU A 228 -11.58 -10.25 -0.07
C LEU A 228 -11.85 -10.80 1.32
N ASN A 229 -11.97 -12.11 1.44
CA ASN A 229 -12.14 -12.76 2.73
C ASN A 229 -10.83 -13.45 3.13
N ILE A 230 -10.56 -13.52 4.42
CA ILE A 230 -9.37 -14.16 4.95
C ILE A 230 -9.76 -15.23 5.98
N ASP A 231 -8.99 -16.29 6.05
CA ASP A 231 -9.22 -17.33 7.05
C ASP A 231 -9.03 -16.79 8.47
N SER A 232 -9.82 -17.29 9.39
CA SER A 232 -10.14 -16.67 10.68
C SER A 232 -8.98 -16.51 11.68
N ALA A 233 -7.82 -17.09 11.42
CA ALA A 233 -6.68 -17.08 12.35
C ALA A 233 -5.50 -16.20 11.86
N SER A 234 -5.65 -15.51 10.75
CA SER A 234 -4.61 -14.69 10.15
C SER A 234 -4.50 -13.32 10.82
N ASP A 235 -3.30 -12.78 10.91
CA ASP A 235 -3.07 -11.38 11.31
C ASP A 235 -3.32 -10.37 10.18
N GLY A 236 -3.65 -10.86 9.00
CA GLY A 236 -4.04 -10.09 7.82
C GLY A 236 -3.01 -10.11 6.71
N VAL A 237 -3.48 -9.79 5.52
CA VAL A 237 -2.68 -9.74 4.29
C VAL A 237 -2.69 -8.34 3.72
N LEU A 238 -1.52 -7.76 3.47
CA LEU A 238 -1.40 -6.51 2.76
C LEU A 238 -1.60 -6.76 1.26
N THR A 239 -2.77 -6.39 0.76
CA THR A 239 -3.11 -6.54 -0.65
C THR A 239 -2.97 -5.21 -1.38
N LYS A 240 -2.28 -5.22 -2.51
CA LYS A 240 -2.10 -4.06 -3.38
C LYS A 240 -2.52 -4.40 -4.79
N ILE A 241 -3.14 -3.44 -5.46
CA ILE A 241 -3.53 -3.55 -6.87
C ILE A 241 -2.89 -2.41 -7.64
N TYR A 242 -2.16 -2.73 -8.70
CA TYR A 242 -1.48 -1.76 -9.55
C TYR A 242 -2.07 -1.79 -10.95
N LEU A 243 -2.12 -0.63 -11.60
CA LEU A 243 -2.34 -0.49 -13.03
C LEU A 243 -1.06 0.09 -13.66
N ASN A 244 -0.42 -0.68 -14.54
CA ASN A 244 0.84 -0.30 -15.19
C ASN A 244 1.90 0.18 -14.17
N GLY A 245 2.02 -0.50 -13.05
CA GLY A 245 2.96 -0.18 -11.97
C GLY A 245 2.55 0.99 -11.06
N ARG A 246 1.42 1.66 -11.34
CA ARG A 246 0.86 2.68 -10.45
C ARG A 246 -0.19 2.08 -9.54
N ILE A 247 -0.12 2.40 -8.25
CA ILE A 247 -1.07 1.87 -7.28
C ILE A 247 -2.48 2.37 -7.58
N LEU A 248 -3.41 1.43 -7.66
CA LEU A 248 -4.83 1.68 -7.87
C LEU A 248 -5.63 1.48 -6.58
N TRP A 249 -5.24 0.49 -5.79
CA TRP A 249 -5.85 0.18 -4.50
C TRP A 249 -4.83 -0.51 -3.59
N SER A 250 -4.87 -0.24 -2.29
CA SER A 250 -4.01 -0.89 -1.31
C SER A 250 -4.69 -0.89 0.05
N ASN A 251 -4.79 -2.05 0.66
CA ASN A 251 -5.29 -2.19 2.02
C ASN A 251 -4.81 -3.47 2.69
N ARG A 252 -4.86 -3.48 4.02
CA ARG A 252 -4.77 -4.69 4.79
C ARG A 252 -6.14 -5.37 4.78
N VAL A 253 -6.16 -6.63 4.37
CA VAL A 253 -7.31 -7.52 4.39
C VAL A 253 -7.23 -8.36 5.65
N GLY A 254 -8.30 -8.48 6.40
CA GLY A 254 -8.31 -9.24 7.65
C GLY A 254 -9.70 -9.70 8.05
N SER A 255 -9.79 -10.43 9.15
CA SER A 255 -11.02 -10.90 9.79
C SER A 255 -11.23 -10.23 11.15
N GLU A 256 -12.41 -10.43 11.76
CA GLU A 256 -12.64 -10.00 13.14
C GLU A 256 -11.67 -10.66 14.14
N GLN A 257 -11.16 -11.84 13.82
CA GLN A 257 -10.17 -12.52 14.65
C GLN A 257 -8.77 -11.92 14.46
N SER A 258 -8.47 -11.37 13.30
CA SER A 258 -7.23 -10.63 13.06
C SER A 258 -7.13 -9.41 13.98
N LEU A 259 -8.25 -8.83 14.39
CA LEU A 259 -8.29 -7.71 15.37
C LEU A 259 -7.86 -8.15 16.77
N ARG A 260 -8.11 -9.41 17.16
CA ARG A 260 -7.80 -9.91 18.51
C ARG A 260 -6.31 -10.13 18.77
N TRP A 261 -5.53 -10.36 17.72
CA TRP A 261 -4.09 -10.53 17.82
C TRP A 261 -3.35 -9.19 17.90
N ASP A 262 -4.06 -8.10 17.65
CA ASP A 262 -3.55 -6.75 17.59
C ASP A 262 -4.15 -5.89 18.72
N ASP A 263 -4.20 -6.41 19.96
CA ASP A 263 -4.70 -5.73 21.18
C ASP A 263 -4.03 -4.35 21.43
N LYS A 264 -2.98 -4.02 20.66
CA LYS A 264 -2.31 -2.72 20.65
C LYS A 264 -2.88 -1.73 19.63
N TYR A 265 -3.74 -2.18 18.72
CA TYR A 265 -4.18 -1.37 17.57
C TYR A 265 -5.70 -1.35 17.49
N ASP A 266 -6.34 -0.75 18.49
CA ASP A 266 -7.80 -0.59 18.59
C ASP A 266 -8.47 0.05 17.36
N GLU A 267 -7.69 0.50 16.37
CA GLU A 267 -8.16 1.18 15.18
C GLU A 267 -7.58 0.65 13.86
N VAL A 268 -7.08 -0.57 13.80
CA VAL A 268 -6.69 -1.17 12.53
C VAL A 268 -7.93 -1.61 11.76
N TYR A 269 -8.35 -0.77 10.86
CA TYR A 269 -9.47 -1.08 9.98
C TYR A 269 -8.97 -1.96 8.82
N PHE A 270 -9.49 -3.18 8.76
CA PHE A 270 -9.40 -3.98 7.56
C PHE A 270 -10.40 -3.47 6.52
N LEU A 271 -9.94 -3.21 5.32
CA LEU A 271 -10.83 -2.98 4.20
C LEU A 271 -10.77 -4.17 3.26
N ASN A 272 -11.72 -5.05 3.44
CA ASN A 272 -11.83 -6.25 2.63
C ASN A 272 -12.50 -5.98 1.28
N ASN A 273 -13.22 -4.86 1.16
CA ASN A 273 -13.87 -4.48 -0.08
C ASN A 273 -12.93 -3.78 -1.03
N ILE A 274 -12.74 -4.35 -2.21
CA ILE A 274 -12.12 -3.66 -3.33
C ILE A 274 -13.18 -2.72 -3.93
N ASN A 275 -12.81 -1.45 -4.07
CA ASN A 275 -13.59 -0.49 -4.82
C ASN A 275 -12.64 0.51 -5.47
N ALA A 276 -12.27 0.26 -6.71
CA ALA A 276 -11.35 1.11 -7.45
C ALA A 276 -11.82 1.25 -8.90
N MET A 277 -11.46 2.36 -9.53
CA MET A 277 -11.86 2.65 -10.90
C MET A 277 -10.74 3.38 -11.64
N ALA A 278 -10.52 3.01 -12.90
CA ALA A 278 -9.53 3.66 -13.74
C ALA A 278 -9.91 3.58 -15.22
N LYS A 279 -9.44 4.56 -16.00
CA LYS A 279 -9.45 4.46 -17.46
C LYS A 279 -8.30 3.56 -17.89
N VAL A 280 -8.60 2.57 -18.72
CA VAL A 280 -7.66 1.54 -19.15
C VAL A 280 -7.67 1.38 -20.66
N LYS A 281 -6.58 0.77 -21.15
CA LYS A 281 -6.44 0.33 -22.54
C LYS A 281 -6.23 -1.17 -22.61
N SER A 282 -6.61 -1.77 -23.71
CA SER A 282 -6.27 -3.15 -24.02
C SER A 282 -4.73 -3.32 -23.98
N GLY A 283 -4.29 -4.39 -23.32
CA GLY A 283 -2.87 -4.64 -23.07
C GLY A 283 -2.29 -4.00 -21.82
N ASP A 284 -2.98 -3.07 -21.17
CA ASP A 284 -2.59 -2.58 -19.84
C ASP A 284 -2.44 -3.75 -18.87
N THR A 285 -1.52 -3.60 -17.92
CA THR A 285 -1.26 -4.65 -16.92
C THR A 285 -1.89 -4.27 -15.59
N LEU A 286 -2.81 -5.10 -15.14
CA LEU A 286 -3.36 -5.06 -13.79
C LEU A 286 -2.62 -6.10 -12.94
N THR A 287 -1.96 -5.65 -11.86
CA THR A 287 -1.15 -6.49 -10.98
C THR A 287 -1.78 -6.54 -9.60
N PHE A 288 -2.11 -7.74 -9.13
CA PHE A 288 -2.48 -7.99 -7.74
C PHE A 288 -1.25 -8.50 -6.99
N VAL A 289 -0.95 -7.91 -5.85
CA VAL A 289 0.16 -8.30 -4.97
C VAL A 289 -0.41 -8.63 -3.60
N PHE A 290 -0.15 -9.82 -3.13
CA PHE A 290 -0.53 -10.29 -1.80
C PHE A 290 0.74 -10.51 -0.98
N ASN A 291 0.88 -9.77 0.10
CA ASN A 291 2.03 -9.80 0.99
C ASN A 291 1.55 -10.12 2.40
N LYS A 292 2.22 -11.01 3.10
CA LYS A 292 1.95 -11.23 4.52
C LYS A 292 2.11 -9.93 5.31
N TRP A 293 1.34 -9.77 6.38
CA TRP A 293 1.51 -8.59 7.24
C TRP A 293 2.68 -8.77 8.20
N ARG A 294 2.64 -9.76 9.07
CA ARG A 294 3.68 -10.05 10.05
C ARG A 294 4.20 -11.48 9.95
N ASP A 295 3.31 -12.44 10.05
CA ASP A 295 3.63 -13.84 9.85
C ASP A 295 2.91 -14.41 8.63
N ASP A 296 3.09 -15.70 8.34
CA ASP A 296 2.48 -16.37 7.18
C ASP A 296 1.44 -17.41 7.58
N TRP A 297 1.07 -17.43 8.87
CA TRP A 297 0.18 -18.46 9.37
C TRP A 297 -1.28 -18.18 9.00
N ASN A 298 -1.84 -19.07 8.15
CA ASN A 298 -3.20 -18.96 7.61
C ASN A 298 -3.49 -17.65 6.82
N ASP A 299 -2.48 -17.03 6.25
CA ASP A 299 -2.60 -15.84 5.42
C ASP A 299 -3.22 -16.15 4.05
N ASN A 300 -4.37 -16.83 4.04
CA ASN A 300 -5.06 -17.22 2.83
C ASN A 300 -6.20 -16.25 2.54
N VAL A 301 -6.11 -15.56 1.41
CA VAL A 301 -7.14 -14.62 0.95
C VAL A 301 -8.03 -15.30 -0.06
N ASP A 302 -9.33 -15.34 0.20
CA ASP A 302 -10.35 -15.75 -0.77
C ASP A 302 -10.59 -14.60 -1.76
N ILE A 303 -10.48 -14.91 -3.04
CA ILE A 303 -10.57 -13.97 -4.16
C ILE A 303 -11.78 -14.26 -5.08
N THR A 304 -12.65 -15.17 -4.69
CA THR A 304 -13.77 -15.63 -5.54
C THR A 304 -14.73 -14.52 -5.94
N ASP A 305 -14.91 -13.54 -5.06
CA ASP A 305 -15.84 -12.42 -5.26
C ASP A 305 -15.21 -11.22 -5.97
N VAL A 306 -13.92 -11.31 -6.36
CA VAL A 306 -13.23 -10.21 -7.06
C VAL A 306 -13.65 -10.14 -8.51
N LYS A 307 -14.15 -8.97 -8.92
CA LYS A 307 -14.72 -8.69 -10.24
C LYS A 307 -14.02 -7.53 -10.92
N LEU A 308 -13.80 -7.69 -12.21
CA LEU A 308 -13.33 -6.69 -13.14
C LEU A 308 -14.49 -6.31 -14.05
N MET A 309 -15.03 -5.11 -13.90
CA MET A 309 -16.21 -4.64 -14.62
C MET A 309 -15.82 -3.51 -15.56
N TYR A 310 -16.10 -3.66 -16.85
CA TYR A 310 -16.06 -2.54 -17.79
C TYR A 310 -17.38 -1.80 -17.71
N VAL A 311 -17.32 -0.52 -17.41
CA VAL A 311 -18.50 0.30 -17.13
C VAL A 311 -18.58 1.49 -18.07
N GLU A 312 -19.82 1.92 -18.37
CA GLU A 312 -20.12 3.14 -19.11
C GLU A 312 -20.95 4.07 -18.25
N GLY A 313 -20.58 5.36 -18.21
CA GLY A 313 -21.25 6.39 -17.43
C GLY A 313 -20.34 7.56 -17.10
N ASP A 314 -20.91 8.57 -16.47
CA ASP A 314 -20.25 9.86 -16.18
C ASP A 314 -19.27 9.80 -14.96
N VAL A 315 -18.69 8.66 -14.74
CA VAL A 315 -18.01 8.30 -13.48
C VAL A 315 -16.63 8.97 -13.33
N LEU A 316 -16.00 9.40 -14.43
CA LEU A 316 -14.65 9.97 -14.40
C LEU A 316 -14.62 11.51 -14.45
N SER A 317 -15.72 12.20 -14.61
CA SER A 317 -15.74 13.66 -14.70
C SER A 317 -15.31 14.34 -13.39
N GLU A 318 -15.44 13.67 -12.26
CA GLU A 318 -15.02 14.17 -10.94
C GLU A 318 -13.61 13.71 -10.53
N THR A 319 -13.10 12.61 -11.07
CA THR A 319 -11.77 12.08 -10.72
C THR A 319 -10.63 12.84 -11.41
N THR A 320 -10.90 13.57 -12.48
CA THR A 320 -9.89 14.40 -13.19
C THR A 320 -9.70 15.79 -12.59
N LYS A 321 -10.50 16.22 -11.63
CA LYS A 321 -10.41 17.55 -11.00
C LYS A 321 -9.60 17.59 -9.71
N TRP A 322 -8.79 16.60 -9.43
CA TRP A 322 -7.96 16.54 -8.23
C TRP A 322 -6.77 17.47 -8.32
N LYS A 323 -6.91 18.67 -7.82
CA LYS A 323 -5.79 19.46 -7.32
C LYS A 323 -5.68 19.23 -5.83
N LEU A 324 -4.62 18.56 -5.45
CA LEU A 324 -4.15 18.46 -4.07
C LEU A 324 -4.15 19.82 -3.42
N LYS A 325 -4.99 20.04 -2.42
CA LYS A 325 -4.76 21.09 -1.44
C LYS A 325 -3.89 20.47 -0.36
N ASN A 326 -2.60 20.66 -0.50
CA ASN A 326 -1.66 20.35 0.56
C ASN A 326 -1.93 21.33 1.70
N SER A 327 -2.46 20.82 2.81
CA SER A 327 -2.37 21.52 4.08
C SER A 327 -1.07 21.04 4.71
N MET A 328 0.07 21.61 4.27
CA MET A 328 1.27 21.55 5.06
C MET A 328 1.08 22.49 6.25
N ILE A 329 1.13 21.96 7.44
CA ILE A 329 1.54 22.73 8.61
C ILE A 329 2.98 22.28 8.86
N ILE A 330 3.87 23.20 8.66
CA ILE A 330 5.28 23.09 8.97
C ILE A 330 5.43 23.20 10.47
#